data_1b00c8e9bf258d96738d116a0879398e
#
_entry.id   1b00c8e9bf258d96738d116a0879398e
#
_cell.length_a   1.000
_cell.length_b   1.000
_cell.length_c   1.000
_cell.angle_alpha   90.00
_cell.angle_beta   90.00
_cell.angle_gamma   90.00
#
_symmetry.space_group_name_H-M   'P 1'
#
loop_
_entity.id
_entity.type
_entity.pdbx_description
1 polymer ?
#
loop_
_entity_poly.entity_id
_entity_poly.type
_entity_poly.pdbx_seq_one_letter_code
_entity_poly.pdbx_strand_id
1 'polypeptide(L)'
;ADVVDVAANPQPIALTTGEVAQMEPDLWPLEKRLTEVLRDEGAELLADSLLLRSQHLGEAARQLIQTQRHQAANAVIERYQWITAAVVVATPLPGVDLLATAAINAQMVVELGRVYQFELSLQEGKELAYTLARTLTGLGIVKGAMGLLALGLQTTIPTAIASRGVQGISAAYLARIAGKSFMDYFTQNQDRGDGGIGEVVQKQFQLNRREQFIREFIADAIRHLQEASPVPLELPVKQSEEEELEP
;
A
#
# COMPACT_ATOMS: atom_id res chain seq x y z
N ALA A 1 -41.66 -25.57 -1.16
CA ALA A 1 -40.62 -25.63 -2.19
C ALA A 1 -41.31 -25.43 -3.53
N ASP A 2 -41.01 -24.32 -4.20
CA ASP A 2 -41.56 -23.97 -5.51
C ASP A 2 -40.77 -24.68 -6.59
N VAL A 3 -41.14 -25.95 -6.81
CA VAL A 3 -40.64 -26.77 -7.91
C VAL A 3 -41.70 -26.85 -8.97
N VAL A 4 -41.37 -26.51 -10.19
CA VAL A 4 -42.26 -26.56 -11.34
C VAL A 4 -41.70 -27.58 -12.33
N ASP A 5 -42.47 -28.59 -12.66
CA ASP A 5 -42.08 -29.57 -13.66
C ASP A 5 -42.34 -29.02 -15.06
N VAL A 6 -41.30 -29.08 -15.90
CA VAL A 6 -41.36 -28.62 -17.28
C VAL A 6 -40.77 -29.66 -18.22
N ALA A 7 -41.32 -29.77 -19.41
CA ALA A 7 -40.78 -30.60 -20.48
C ALA A 7 -40.21 -29.72 -21.58
N ALA A 8 -39.01 -29.21 -21.38
CA ALA A 8 -38.36 -28.27 -22.32
C ALA A 8 -37.90 -28.97 -23.63
N ASN A 9 -37.49 -30.23 -23.54
CA ASN A 9 -37.07 -31.03 -24.69
C ASN A 9 -37.53 -32.51 -24.49
N PRO A 10 -38.84 -32.81 -24.65
CA PRO A 10 -39.35 -34.16 -24.46
C PRO A 10 -38.76 -35.11 -25.49
N GLN A 11 -38.40 -36.31 -25.03
CA GLN A 11 -37.88 -37.33 -25.93
C GLN A 11 -39.00 -37.87 -26.80
N PRO A 12 -38.71 -38.21 -28.05
CA PRO A 12 -39.72 -38.81 -28.95
C PRO A 12 -40.16 -40.16 -28.43
N ILE A 13 -41.47 -40.42 -28.49
CA ILE A 13 -42.08 -41.65 -28.04
C ILE A 13 -42.39 -42.53 -29.25
N ALA A 14 -41.93 -43.80 -29.21
CA ALA A 14 -42.29 -44.78 -30.21
C ALA A 14 -43.71 -45.27 -29.94
N LEU A 15 -44.60 -45.05 -30.90
CA LEU A 15 -45.97 -45.58 -30.86
C LEU A 15 -45.98 -47.04 -31.20
N THR A 16 -47.04 -47.79 -30.73
CA THR A 16 -47.23 -49.21 -31.01
C THR A 16 -47.46 -49.52 -32.49
N THR A 17 -47.69 -48.51 -33.29
CA THR A 17 -47.78 -48.53 -34.77
C THR A 17 -46.41 -48.47 -35.49
N GLY A 18 -45.30 -48.33 -34.75
CA GLY A 18 -43.96 -48.17 -35.31
C GLY A 18 -43.61 -46.73 -35.74
N GLU A 19 -44.52 -45.79 -35.58
CA GLU A 19 -44.26 -44.36 -35.84
C GLU A 19 -43.66 -43.70 -34.60
N VAL A 20 -42.76 -42.74 -34.81
CA VAL A 20 -42.14 -41.92 -33.75
C VAL A 20 -42.90 -40.60 -33.65
N ALA A 21 -43.59 -40.40 -32.53
CA ALA A 21 -44.25 -39.14 -32.24
C ALA A 21 -43.30 -38.21 -31.47
N GLN A 22 -43.05 -37.02 -31.97
CA GLN A 22 -42.32 -35.98 -31.29
C GLN A 22 -43.30 -35.18 -30.46
N MET A 23 -43.05 -35.13 -29.12
CA MET A 23 -43.87 -34.35 -28.20
C MET A 23 -43.45 -32.87 -28.31
N GLU A 24 -44.40 -31.95 -28.25
CA GLU A 24 -44.12 -30.54 -28.16
C GLU A 24 -43.62 -30.16 -26.74
N PRO A 25 -42.71 -29.18 -26.63
CA PRO A 25 -42.30 -28.69 -25.33
C PRO A 25 -43.45 -28.10 -24.54
N ASP A 26 -43.57 -28.51 -23.26
CA ASP A 26 -44.56 -27.95 -22.33
C ASP A 26 -43.86 -27.04 -21.33
N LEU A 27 -43.89 -25.72 -21.62
CA LEU A 27 -43.37 -24.67 -20.76
C LEU A 27 -44.49 -23.90 -20.03
N TRP A 28 -45.73 -24.24 -20.28
CA TRP A 28 -46.87 -23.53 -19.70
C TRP A 28 -46.87 -23.48 -18.16
N PRO A 29 -46.51 -24.56 -17.42
CA PRO A 29 -46.42 -24.50 -15.97
C PRO A 29 -45.37 -23.45 -15.47
N LEU A 30 -44.25 -23.33 -16.19
CA LEU A 30 -43.21 -22.35 -15.89
C LEU A 30 -43.71 -20.91 -16.15
N GLU A 31 -44.31 -20.68 -17.32
CA GLU A 31 -44.84 -19.35 -17.68
C GLU A 31 -45.93 -18.90 -16.71
N LYS A 32 -46.82 -19.80 -16.33
CA LYS A 32 -47.86 -19.54 -15.32
C LYS A 32 -47.24 -19.11 -13.99
N ARG A 33 -46.32 -19.93 -13.46
CA ARG A 33 -45.67 -19.65 -12.18
C ARG A 33 -44.86 -18.36 -12.22
N LEU A 34 -44.11 -18.11 -13.29
CA LEU A 34 -43.36 -16.88 -13.47
C LEU A 34 -44.25 -15.65 -13.49
N THR A 35 -45.40 -15.74 -14.16
CA THR A 35 -46.39 -14.68 -14.22
C THR A 35 -47.01 -14.39 -12.84
N GLU A 36 -47.31 -15.42 -12.06
CA GLU A 36 -47.78 -15.27 -10.68
C GLU A 36 -46.75 -14.56 -9.80
N VAL A 37 -45.49 -15.04 -9.80
CA VAL A 37 -44.41 -14.45 -9.00
C VAL A 37 -44.14 -12.98 -9.40
N LEU A 38 -44.10 -12.70 -10.71
CA LEU A 38 -43.89 -11.35 -11.18
C LEU A 38 -45.06 -10.39 -10.85
N ARG A 39 -46.29 -10.91 -10.83
CA ARG A 39 -47.47 -10.12 -10.47
C ARG A 39 -47.52 -9.80 -8.98
N ASP A 40 -47.27 -10.82 -8.15
CA ASP A 40 -47.53 -10.74 -6.72
C ASP A 40 -46.31 -10.20 -5.94
N GLU A 41 -45.11 -10.59 -6.35
CA GLU A 41 -43.85 -10.30 -5.66
C GLU A 41 -42.87 -9.42 -6.49
N GLY A 42 -43.20 -9.14 -7.75
CA GLY A 42 -42.28 -8.50 -8.70
C GLY A 42 -41.75 -7.14 -8.26
N ALA A 43 -42.58 -6.34 -7.61
CA ALA A 43 -42.19 -5.03 -7.10
C ALA A 43 -41.18 -5.14 -5.93
N GLU A 44 -41.40 -6.10 -5.04
CA GLU A 44 -40.53 -6.36 -3.89
C GLU A 44 -39.19 -6.95 -4.35
N LEU A 45 -39.19 -7.94 -5.23
CA LEU A 45 -38.01 -8.52 -5.84
C LEU A 45 -37.17 -7.50 -6.61
N LEU A 46 -37.83 -6.57 -7.29
CA LEU A 46 -37.16 -5.46 -7.96
C LEU A 46 -36.49 -4.53 -6.96
N ALA A 47 -37.18 -4.16 -5.88
CA ALA A 47 -36.64 -3.31 -4.83
C ALA A 47 -35.41 -3.96 -4.16
N ASP A 48 -35.48 -5.23 -3.82
CA ASP A 48 -34.34 -5.98 -3.26
C ASP A 48 -33.16 -6.05 -4.22
N SER A 49 -33.42 -6.31 -5.50
CA SER A 49 -32.39 -6.33 -6.54
C SER A 49 -31.70 -4.97 -6.68
N LEU A 50 -32.45 -3.88 -6.64
CA LEU A 50 -31.90 -2.52 -6.70
C LEU A 50 -31.07 -2.19 -5.44
N LEU A 51 -31.53 -2.61 -4.26
CA LEU A 51 -30.81 -2.42 -3.01
C LEU A 51 -29.44 -3.16 -3.04
N LEU A 52 -29.45 -4.43 -3.43
CA LEU A 52 -28.21 -5.21 -3.56
C LEU A 52 -27.24 -4.60 -4.57
N ARG A 53 -27.71 -4.18 -5.73
CA ARG A 53 -26.89 -3.51 -6.74
C ARG A 53 -26.31 -2.19 -6.24
N SER A 54 -27.10 -1.43 -5.50
CA SER A 54 -26.65 -0.17 -4.88
C SER A 54 -25.57 -0.42 -3.83
N GLN A 55 -25.69 -1.45 -3.02
CA GLN A 55 -24.66 -1.85 -2.05
C GLN A 55 -23.36 -2.26 -2.75
N HIS A 56 -23.43 -3.13 -3.77
CA HIS A 56 -22.25 -3.53 -4.55
C HIS A 56 -21.56 -2.34 -5.22
N LEU A 57 -22.33 -1.40 -5.79
CA LEU A 57 -21.77 -0.19 -6.38
C LEU A 57 -21.09 0.68 -5.32
N GLY A 58 -21.70 0.83 -4.15
CA GLY A 58 -21.12 1.56 -3.03
C GLY A 58 -19.81 0.95 -2.52
N GLU A 59 -19.75 -0.37 -2.42
CA GLU A 59 -18.52 -1.10 -2.03
C GLU A 59 -17.42 -0.95 -3.08
N ALA A 60 -17.75 -1.12 -4.36
CA ALA A 60 -16.79 -0.94 -5.46
C ALA A 60 -16.24 0.50 -5.50
N ALA A 61 -17.09 1.51 -5.31
CA ALA A 61 -16.68 2.90 -5.25
C ALA A 61 -15.75 3.18 -4.06
N ARG A 62 -16.05 2.64 -2.87
CA ARG A 62 -15.19 2.76 -1.69
C ARG A 62 -13.83 2.12 -1.91
N GLN A 63 -13.77 0.92 -2.46
CA GLN A 63 -12.52 0.23 -2.77
C GLN A 63 -11.67 1.01 -3.77
N LEU A 64 -12.29 1.57 -4.80
CA LEU A 64 -11.59 2.40 -5.78
C LEU A 64 -11.00 3.65 -5.15
N ILE A 65 -11.78 4.37 -4.33
CA ILE A 65 -11.34 5.57 -3.61
C ILE A 65 -10.18 5.22 -2.66
N GLN A 66 -10.27 4.13 -1.90
CA GLN A 66 -9.20 3.71 -0.99
C GLN A 66 -7.92 3.36 -1.75
N THR A 67 -8.03 2.66 -2.88
CA THR A 67 -6.89 2.33 -3.73
C THR A 67 -6.22 3.59 -4.28
N GLN A 68 -6.99 4.53 -4.78
CA GLN A 68 -6.50 5.81 -5.28
C GLN A 68 -5.80 6.63 -4.17
N ARG A 69 -6.41 6.74 -3.00
CA ARG A 69 -5.80 7.42 -1.85
C ARG A 69 -4.51 6.77 -1.41
N HIS A 70 -4.48 5.44 -1.38
CA HIS A 70 -3.29 4.69 -1.01
C HIS A 70 -2.14 4.91 -2.01
N GLN A 71 -2.44 4.94 -3.30
CA GLN A 71 -1.44 5.25 -4.34
C GLN A 71 -0.93 6.69 -4.23
N ALA A 72 -1.83 7.66 -4.05
CA ALA A 72 -1.46 9.06 -3.87
C ALA A 72 -0.61 9.28 -2.61
N ALA A 73 -0.99 8.65 -1.48
CA ALA A 73 -0.23 8.72 -0.23
C ALA A 73 1.18 8.10 -0.38
N ASN A 74 1.29 6.97 -1.09
CA ASN A 74 2.60 6.37 -1.37
C ASN A 74 3.51 7.30 -2.19
N ALA A 75 2.97 7.96 -3.21
CA ALA A 75 3.74 8.93 -4.01
C ALA A 75 4.21 10.13 -3.17
N VAL A 76 3.37 10.62 -2.23
CA VAL A 76 3.78 11.65 -1.27
C VAL A 76 4.93 11.14 -0.39
N ILE A 77 4.80 9.96 0.21
CA ILE A 77 5.83 9.37 1.07
C ILE A 77 7.14 9.20 0.30
N GLU A 78 7.09 8.67 -0.90
CA GLU A 78 8.26 8.44 -1.74
C GLU A 78 8.98 9.75 -2.06
N ARG A 79 8.26 10.78 -2.43
CA ARG A 79 8.84 12.11 -2.67
C ARG A 79 9.52 12.67 -1.42
N TYR A 80 8.85 12.66 -0.29
CA TYR A 80 9.37 13.24 0.94
C TYR A 80 10.51 12.45 1.56
N GLN A 81 10.55 11.13 1.43
CA GLN A 81 11.69 10.33 1.89
C GLN A 81 12.98 10.71 1.16
N TRP A 82 12.93 10.97 -0.16
CA TRP A 82 14.11 11.35 -0.93
C TRP A 82 14.49 12.81 -0.74
N ILE A 83 13.53 13.71 -0.56
CA ILE A 83 13.81 15.09 -0.15
C ILE A 83 14.54 15.10 1.21
N THR A 84 14.07 14.32 2.18
CA THR A 84 14.72 14.19 3.49
C THR A 84 16.15 13.66 3.36
N ALA A 85 16.37 12.63 2.56
CA ALA A 85 17.71 12.10 2.29
C ALA A 85 18.63 13.15 1.69
N ALA A 86 18.17 13.86 0.66
CA ALA A 86 18.95 14.89 -0.02
C ALA A 86 19.35 16.03 0.92
N VAL A 87 18.43 16.49 1.76
CA VAL A 87 18.71 17.55 2.75
C VAL A 87 19.76 17.10 3.76
N VAL A 88 19.65 15.86 4.29
CA VAL A 88 20.62 15.31 5.25
C VAL A 88 22.03 15.19 4.61
N VAL A 89 22.10 14.77 3.36
CA VAL A 89 23.38 14.66 2.63
C VAL A 89 23.99 16.04 2.33
N ALA A 90 23.15 17.01 1.94
CA ALA A 90 23.60 18.35 1.52
C ALA A 90 23.94 19.26 2.68
N THR A 91 23.40 19.06 3.88
CA THR A 91 23.58 20.00 5.00
C THR A 91 24.69 19.52 5.93
N PRO A 92 25.86 20.20 5.93
CA PRO A 92 27.02 19.79 6.73
C PRO A 92 26.98 20.21 8.20
N LEU A 93 25.94 20.96 8.62
CA LEU A 93 25.90 21.61 9.93
C LEU A 93 24.94 20.84 10.87
N PRO A 94 25.44 20.25 11.98
CA PRO A 94 24.59 19.62 12.99
C PRO A 94 23.69 20.69 13.65
N GLY A 95 22.38 20.45 13.66
CA GLY A 95 21.36 21.35 14.21
C GLY A 95 20.44 21.98 13.17
N VAL A 96 20.98 22.52 12.06
CA VAL A 96 20.18 23.00 10.92
C VAL A 96 19.47 21.83 10.23
N ASP A 97 20.14 20.69 10.15
CA ASP A 97 19.63 19.42 9.63
C ASP A 97 18.36 18.97 10.36
N LEU A 98 18.34 19.04 11.69
CA LEU A 98 17.19 18.64 12.50
C LEU A 98 15.96 19.52 12.25
N LEU A 99 16.14 20.83 12.14
CA LEU A 99 15.05 21.78 11.88
C LEU A 99 14.49 21.63 10.46
N ALA A 100 15.36 21.48 9.47
CA ALA A 100 14.98 21.24 8.09
C ALA A 100 14.21 19.92 7.94
N THR A 101 14.73 18.86 8.53
CA THR A 101 14.05 17.54 8.54
C THR A 101 12.68 17.58 9.24
N ALA A 102 12.57 18.31 10.35
CA ALA A 102 11.31 18.50 11.05
C ALA A 102 10.28 19.26 10.19
N ALA A 103 10.69 20.30 9.47
CA ALA A 103 9.83 21.06 8.58
C ALA A 103 9.36 20.22 7.37
N ILE A 104 10.26 19.44 6.78
CA ILE A 104 9.95 18.51 5.67
C ILE A 104 8.93 17.46 6.13
N ASN A 105 9.15 16.83 7.28
CA ASN A 105 8.23 15.86 7.83
C ASN A 105 6.86 16.46 8.17
N ALA A 106 6.81 17.69 8.69
CA ALA A 106 5.55 18.40 8.92
C ALA A 106 4.77 18.65 7.63
N GLN A 107 5.45 19.06 6.56
CA GLN A 107 4.83 19.20 5.24
C GLN A 107 4.32 17.87 4.69
N MET A 108 5.08 16.80 4.84
CA MET A 108 4.63 15.44 4.47
C MET A 108 3.33 15.07 5.18
N VAL A 109 3.24 15.34 6.49
CA VAL A 109 2.02 15.07 7.28
C VAL A 109 0.83 15.87 6.77
N VAL A 110 1.01 17.15 6.48
CA VAL A 110 -0.05 18.02 5.93
C VAL A 110 -0.53 17.51 4.58
N GLU A 111 0.38 17.13 3.68
CA GLU A 111 0.00 16.59 2.38
C GLU A 111 -0.68 15.23 2.48
N LEU A 112 -0.21 14.34 3.35
CA LEU A 112 -0.89 13.08 3.64
C LEU A 112 -2.29 13.34 4.20
N GLY A 113 -2.44 14.29 5.11
CA GLY A 113 -3.74 14.71 5.62
C GLY A 113 -4.68 15.10 4.47
N ARG A 114 -4.24 15.91 3.52
CA ARG A 114 -5.05 16.32 2.35
C ARG A 114 -5.50 15.13 1.49
N VAL A 115 -4.65 14.12 1.28
CA VAL A 115 -5.01 12.90 0.54
C VAL A 115 -6.18 12.19 1.21
N TYR A 116 -6.22 12.20 2.54
CA TYR A 116 -7.29 11.60 3.35
C TYR A 116 -8.40 12.58 3.74
N GLN A 117 -8.42 13.80 3.16
CA GLN A 117 -9.41 14.84 3.40
C GLN A 117 -9.40 15.42 4.83
N PHE A 118 -8.25 15.39 5.49
CA PHE A 118 -8.00 16.14 6.71
C PHE A 118 -7.38 17.49 6.37
N GLU A 119 -8.02 18.57 6.79
CA GLU A 119 -7.49 19.93 6.65
C GLU A 119 -6.58 20.22 7.85
N LEU A 120 -5.29 19.96 7.67
CA LEU A 120 -4.28 20.24 8.69
C LEU A 120 -3.53 21.52 8.36
N SER A 121 -3.40 22.39 9.35
CA SER A 121 -2.47 23.51 9.32
C SER A 121 -1.03 23.01 9.44
N LEU A 122 -0.06 23.83 9.01
CA LEU A 122 1.36 23.48 9.17
C LEU A 122 1.75 23.31 10.65
N GLN A 123 1.08 24.04 11.56
CA GLN A 123 1.34 23.93 12.99
C GLN A 123 0.88 22.56 13.54
N GLU A 124 -0.31 22.11 13.19
CA GLU A 124 -0.80 20.80 13.55
C GLU A 124 0.06 19.68 12.94
N GLY A 125 0.51 19.86 11.68
CA GLY A 125 1.46 18.95 11.05
C GLY A 125 2.78 18.84 11.82
N LYS A 126 3.31 19.94 12.36
CA LYS A 126 4.51 19.95 13.22
C LYS A 126 4.29 19.22 14.52
N GLU A 127 3.15 19.42 15.18
CA GLU A 127 2.81 18.78 16.45
C GLU A 127 2.65 17.27 16.27
N LEU A 128 1.99 16.83 15.21
CA LEU A 128 1.87 15.41 14.84
C LEU A 128 3.25 14.80 14.52
N ALA A 129 4.06 15.48 13.71
CA ALA A 129 5.41 15.02 13.38
C ALA A 129 6.30 14.92 14.62
N TYR A 130 6.21 15.88 15.54
CA TYR A 130 6.96 15.84 16.82
C TYR A 130 6.49 14.69 17.71
N THR A 131 5.18 14.48 17.85
CA THR A 131 4.59 13.38 18.63
C THR A 131 5.06 12.04 18.08
N LEU A 132 5.06 11.87 16.75
CA LEU A 132 5.55 10.67 16.10
C LEU A 132 7.05 10.47 16.34
N ALA A 133 7.87 11.51 16.18
CA ALA A 133 9.32 11.42 16.43
C ALA A 133 9.63 11.00 17.87
N ARG A 134 8.91 11.57 18.84
CA ARG A 134 9.01 11.18 20.25
C ARG A 134 8.63 9.71 20.47
N THR A 135 7.57 9.26 19.84
CA THR A 135 7.09 7.86 19.89
C THR A 135 8.12 6.90 19.28
N LEU A 136 8.64 7.21 18.08
CA LEU A 136 9.70 6.42 17.43
C LEU A 136 10.95 6.29 18.29
N THR A 137 11.33 7.37 18.97
CA THR A 137 12.50 7.39 19.86
C THR A 137 12.22 6.61 21.13
N GLY A 138 11.05 6.80 21.75
CA GLY A 138 10.64 6.12 22.99
C GLY A 138 10.50 4.61 22.83
N LEU A 139 10.04 4.15 21.67
CA LEU A 139 9.95 2.72 21.33
C LEU A 139 11.29 2.11 20.88
N GLY A 140 12.38 2.89 20.84
CA GLY A 140 13.69 2.41 20.37
C GLY A 140 13.75 2.10 18.89
N ILE A 141 12.74 2.50 18.11
CA ILE A 141 12.62 2.22 16.67
C ILE A 141 13.76 2.88 15.90
N VAL A 142 14.16 4.10 16.30
CA VAL A 142 15.29 4.82 15.66
C VAL A 142 16.58 4.00 15.75
N LYS A 143 16.90 3.47 16.96
CA LYS A 143 18.08 2.61 17.17
C LYS A 143 17.98 1.30 16.41
N GLY A 144 16.81 0.68 16.42
CA GLY A 144 16.54 -0.56 15.70
C GLY A 144 16.68 -0.41 14.19
N ALA A 145 16.13 0.66 13.64
CA ALA A 145 16.22 0.99 12.21
C ALA A 145 17.68 1.22 11.78
N MET A 146 18.44 1.99 12.56
CA MET A 146 19.87 2.24 12.29
C MET A 146 20.70 0.95 12.32
N GLY A 147 20.44 0.06 13.29
CA GLY A 147 21.10 -1.25 13.37
C GLY A 147 20.82 -2.16 12.18
N LEU A 148 19.55 -2.23 11.73
CA LEU A 148 19.16 -3.02 10.58
C LEU A 148 19.77 -2.49 9.27
N LEU A 149 19.78 -1.17 9.09
CA LEU A 149 20.41 -0.55 7.93
C LEU A 149 21.93 -0.74 7.93
N ALA A 150 22.59 -0.62 9.09
CA ALA A 150 24.02 -0.87 9.20
C ALA A 150 24.40 -2.29 8.77
N LEU A 151 23.62 -3.30 9.17
CA LEU A 151 23.82 -4.69 8.75
C LEU A 151 23.60 -4.87 7.23
N GLY A 152 22.52 -4.29 6.69
CA GLY A 152 22.22 -4.37 5.25
C GLY A 152 23.26 -3.64 4.40
N LEU A 153 23.76 -2.49 4.86
CA LEU A 153 24.77 -1.72 4.17
C LEU A 153 26.14 -2.40 4.17
N GLN A 154 26.52 -3.06 5.25
CA GLN A 154 27.79 -3.81 5.32
C GLN A 154 27.90 -4.92 4.26
N THR A 155 26.78 -5.50 3.85
CA THR A 155 26.76 -6.58 2.85
C THR A 155 26.67 -6.07 1.41
N THR A 156 26.29 -4.81 1.19
CA THR A 156 25.87 -4.32 -0.14
C THR A 156 26.75 -3.18 -0.66
N ILE A 157 27.47 -2.45 0.21
CA ILE A 157 28.19 -1.23 -0.19
C ILE A 157 29.70 -1.42 -0.07
N PRO A 158 30.46 -1.16 -1.16
CA PRO A 158 31.90 -0.92 -1.07
C PRO A 158 32.17 0.29 -0.17
N THR A 159 33.29 0.26 0.54
CA THR A 159 33.79 1.25 1.53
C THR A 159 33.82 2.72 1.07
N ALA A 160 33.46 3.00 -0.18
CA ALA A 160 33.54 4.31 -0.82
C ALA A 160 32.32 5.21 -0.65
N ILE A 161 31.17 4.70 -0.15
CA ILE A 161 30.03 5.57 0.15
C ILE A 161 30.33 6.28 1.48
N ALA A 162 30.71 7.56 1.37
CA ALA A 162 30.99 8.41 2.51
C ALA A 162 29.88 8.32 3.57
N SER A 163 30.23 8.46 4.82
CA SER A 163 29.34 8.42 6.00
C SER A 163 28.02 9.20 5.85
N ARG A 164 28.01 10.22 5.01
CA ARG A 164 26.84 11.04 4.65
C ARG A 164 25.79 10.27 3.83
N GLY A 165 26.22 9.40 2.89
CA GLY A 165 25.28 8.56 2.14
C GLY A 165 24.50 7.61 3.05
N VAL A 166 25.18 7.04 4.03
CA VAL A 166 24.55 6.19 5.07
C VAL A 166 23.54 6.98 5.91
N GLN A 167 23.87 8.22 6.26
CA GLN A 167 22.97 9.11 7.02
C GLN A 167 21.72 9.46 6.18
N GLY A 168 21.89 9.80 4.91
CA GLY A 168 20.77 10.08 4.00
C GLY A 168 19.84 8.86 3.82
N ILE A 169 20.41 7.68 3.60
CA ILE A 169 19.63 6.42 3.51
C ILE A 169 18.84 6.17 4.80
N SER A 170 19.47 6.39 5.95
CA SER A 170 18.84 6.23 7.25
C SER A 170 17.70 7.23 7.46
N ALA A 171 17.91 8.48 7.07
CA ALA A 171 16.88 9.52 7.15
C ALA A 171 15.69 9.22 6.22
N ALA A 172 15.94 8.77 4.98
CA ALA A 172 14.90 8.33 4.06
C ALA A 172 14.09 7.16 4.62
N TYR A 173 14.75 6.18 5.21
CA TYR A 173 14.08 5.02 5.81
C TYR A 173 13.18 5.41 6.99
N LEU A 174 13.66 6.29 7.87
CA LEU A 174 12.87 6.80 8.98
C LEU A 174 11.69 7.65 8.50
N ALA A 175 11.89 8.50 7.49
CA ALA A 175 10.84 9.28 6.86
C ALA A 175 9.75 8.37 6.23
N ARG A 176 10.16 7.25 5.60
CA ARG A 176 9.24 6.24 5.06
C ARG A 176 8.41 5.58 6.16
N ILE A 177 9.03 5.16 7.26
CA ILE A 177 8.30 4.60 8.42
C ILE A 177 7.31 5.63 8.96
N ALA A 178 7.74 6.87 9.13
CA ALA A 178 6.89 7.95 9.60
C ALA A 178 5.69 8.18 8.66
N GLY A 179 5.93 8.31 7.37
CA GLY A 179 4.89 8.52 6.36
C GLY A 179 3.88 7.38 6.32
N LYS A 180 4.36 6.11 6.35
CA LYS A 180 3.48 4.93 6.41
C LYS A 180 2.65 4.88 7.70
N SER A 181 3.23 5.29 8.81
CA SER A 181 2.51 5.37 10.09
C SER A 181 1.40 6.42 10.04
N PHE A 182 1.66 7.59 9.45
CA PHE A 182 0.62 8.61 9.25
C PHE A 182 -0.45 8.18 8.25
N MET A 183 -0.07 7.50 7.18
CA MET A 183 -1.02 6.94 6.23
C MET A 183 -2.01 6.00 6.91
N ASP A 184 -1.52 5.07 7.74
CA ASP A 184 -2.36 4.16 8.51
C ASP A 184 -3.19 4.90 9.57
N TYR A 185 -2.60 5.88 10.25
CA TYR A 185 -3.30 6.70 11.23
C TYR A 185 -4.49 7.44 10.61
N PHE A 186 -4.32 8.08 9.46
CA PHE A 186 -5.40 8.78 8.76
C PHE A 186 -6.44 7.80 8.21
N THR A 187 -6.03 6.63 7.75
CA THR A 187 -6.97 5.59 7.30
C THR A 187 -7.85 5.09 8.46
N GLN A 188 -7.26 4.82 9.62
CA GLN A 188 -7.98 4.32 10.80
C GLN A 188 -8.90 5.37 11.42
N ASN A 189 -8.52 6.64 11.44
CA ASN A 189 -9.37 7.73 11.94
C ASN A 189 -10.63 7.94 11.09
N GLN A 190 -10.65 7.50 9.84
CA GLN A 190 -11.87 7.47 9.03
C GLN A 190 -12.78 6.29 9.40
N ASP A 191 -12.20 5.17 9.90
CA ASP A 191 -12.93 3.93 10.20
C ASP A 191 -13.21 3.68 11.70
N ARG A 192 -13.00 4.68 12.58
CA ARG A 192 -13.17 4.58 14.04
C ARG A 192 -12.24 3.58 14.73
N GLY A 193 -10.96 3.87 14.82
CA GLY A 193 -10.04 3.12 15.67
C GLY A 193 -9.43 4.01 16.76
N ASP A 194 -9.66 3.71 18.03
CA ASP A 194 -9.00 4.34 19.19
C ASP A 194 -7.52 3.94 19.34
N GLY A 195 -6.92 3.31 18.30
CA GLY A 195 -5.52 2.93 18.30
C GLY A 195 -4.61 4.15 18.30
N GLY A 196 -3.89 4.36 19.41
CA GLY A 196 -2.92 5.46 19.52
C GLY A 196 -1.84 5.35 18.47
N ILE A 197 -1.28 6.50 18.05
CA ILE A 197 -0.21 6.59 17.03
C ILE A 197 0.96 5.63 17.31
N GLY A 198 1.20 5.26 18.56
CA GLY A 198 2.25 4.33 18.98
C GLY A 198 2.06 2.91 18.46
N GLU A 199 0.84 2.38 18.47
CA GLU A 199 0.53 1.03 18.00
C GLU A 199 0.70 0.95 16.48
N VAL A 200 0.19 1.96 15.76
CA VAL A 200 0.34 2.08 14.31
C VAL A 200 1.81 2.11 13.91
N VAL A 201 2.62 2.91 14.60
CA VAL A 201 4.06 3.03 14.38
C VAL A 201 4.79 1.71 14.61
N GLN A 202 4.47 1.02 15.69
CA GLN A 202 5.09 -0.27 16.01
C GLN A 202 4.76 -1.33 14.95
N LYS A 203 3.50 -1.38 14.49
CA LYS A 203 3.06 -2.25 13.42
C LYS A 203 3.81 -1.95 12.11
N GLN A 204 3.90 -0.68 11.71
CA GLN A 204 4.60 -0.28 10.49
C GLN A 204 6.09 -0.58 10.56
N PHE A 205 6.73 -0.37 11.70
CA PHE A 205 8.14 -0.74 11.88
C PHE A 205 8.35 -2.24 11.71
N GLN A 206 7.48 -3.08 12.30
CA GLN A 206 7.59 -4.54 12.16
C GLN A 206 7.40 -5.00 10.70
N LEU A 207 6.52 -4.37 9.94
CA LEU A 207 6.33 -4.66 8.52
C LEU A 207 7.56 -4.28 7.68
N ASN A 208 8.15 -3.13 7.95
CA ASN A 208 9.29 -2.60 7.20
C ASN A 208 10.65 -3.21 7.61
N ARG A 209 10.74 -3.96 8.70
CA ARG A 209 11.99 -4.59 9.17
C ARG A 209 12.32 -5.92 8.49
N ARG A 210 11.47 -6.43 7.59
CA ARG A 210 11.75 -7.67 6.85
C ARG A 210 13.01 -7.50 6.02
N GLU A 211 13.90 -8.48 6.06
CA GLU A 211 15.21 -8.42 5.41
C GLU A 211 15.12 -8.13 3.91
N GLN A 212 14.17 -8.76 3.22
CA GLN A 212 13.93 -8.51 1.80
C GLN A 212 13.58 -7.04 1.54
N PHE A 213 12.69 -6.46 2.34
CA PHE A 213 12.28 -5.07 2.21
C PHE A 213 13.45 -4.10 2.43
N ILE A 214 14.33 -4.39 3.41
CA ILE A 214 15.50 -3.57 3.69
C ILE A 214 16.49 -3.62 2.52
N ARG A 215 16.74 -4.81 1.94
CA ARG A 215 17.61 -4.96 0.77
C ARG A 215 17.07 -4.21 -0.45
N GLU A 216 15.78 -4.34 -0.75
CA GLU A 216 15.13 -3.61 -1.84
C GLU A 216 15.21 -2.10 -1.64
N PHE A 217 14.93 -1.63 -0.42
CA PHE A 217 15.03 -0.21 -0.06
C PHE A 217 16.46 0.34 -0.20
N ILE A 218 17.47 -0.40 0.26
CA ILE A 218 18.89 0.00 0.13
C ILE A 218 19.29 0.06 -1.34
N ALA A 219 18.91 -0.91 -2.16
CA ALA A 219 19.20 -0.92 -3.59
C ALA A 219 18.58 0.28 -4.30
N ASP A 220 17.34 0.61 -3.96
CA ASP A 220 16.62 1.79 -4.48
C ASP A 220 17.29 3.10 -4.03
N ALA A 221 17.69 3.18 -2.77
CA ALA A 221 18.41 4.34 -2.21
C ALA A 221 19.76 4.57 -2.89
N ILE A 222 20.52 3.52 -3.17
CA ILE A 222 21.80 3.62 -3.87
C ILE A 222 21.58 4.16 -5.29
N ARG A 223 20.56 3.65 -6.00
CA ARG A 223 20.20 4.13 -7.33
C ARG A 223 19.88 5.62 -7.33
N HIS A 224 19.05 6.11 -6.41
CA HIS A 224 18.71 7.53 -6.29
C HIS A 224 19.92 8.40 -5.95
N LEU A 225 20.83 7.91 -5.11
CA LEU A 225 22.07 8.62 -4.80
C LEU A 225 23.02 8.71 -6.01
N GLN A 226 23.07 7.68 -6.84
CA GLN A 226 23.86 7.66 -8.07
C GLN A 226 23.29 8.61 -9.12
N GLU A 227 21.97 8.63 -9.29
CA GLU A 227 21.29 9.55 -10.21
C GLU A 227 21.42 11.03 -9.79
N ALA A 228 21.43 11.29 -8.48
CA ALA A 228 21.60 12.63 -7.93
C ALA A 228 23.06 13.13 -7.90
N SER A 229 24.05 12.24 -8.06
CA SER A 229 25.48 12.59 -8.05
C SER A 229 26.00 12.75 -9.47
N PRO A 230 26.52 13.94 -9.86
CA PRO A 230 27.11 14.14 -11.18
C PRO A 230 28.50 13.47 -11.35
N VAL A 231 29.01 12.80 -10.33
CA VAL A 231 30.29 12.08 -10.37
C VAL A 231 30.02 10.59 -10.46
N PRO A 232 30.50 9.88 -11.50
CA PRO A 232 30.40 8.43 -11.55
C PRO A 232 31.16 7.83 -10.36
N LEU A 233 30.45 7.11 -9.50
CA LEU A 233 31.06 6.26 -8.47
C LEU A 233 31.72 5.08 -9.21
N GLU A 234 32.99 5.21 -9.56
CA GLU A 234 33.77 4.08 -10.04
C GLU A 234 33.83 3.03 -8.94
N LEU A 235 33.16 1.91 -9.18
CA LEU A 235 33.28 0.73 -8.33
C LEU A 235 34.72 0.25 -8.43
N PRO A 236 35.43 0.04 -7.33
CA PRO A 236 36.76 -0.56 -7.39
C PRO A 236 36.63 -1.96 -8.01
N VAL A 237 37.19 -2.12 -9.19
CA VAL A 237 37.38 -3.42 -9.84
C VAL A 237 38.23 -4.26 -8.89
N LYS A 238 37.68 -5.38 -8.44
CA LYS A 238 38.42 -6.38 -7.69
C LYS A 238 39.62 -6.80 -8.56
N GLN A 239 40.81 -6.28 -8.26
CA GLN A 239 42.02 -6.83 -8.80
C GLN A 239 42.15 -8.22 -8.21
N SER A 240 41.94 -9.22 -9.04
CA SER A 240 42.40 -10.60 -8.78
C SER A 240 43.92 -10.53 -8.60
N GLU A 241 44.38 -10.75 -7.37
CA GLU A 241 45.76 -11.10 -7.11
C GLU A 241 46.04 -12.42 -7.85
N GLU A 242 46.54 -12.32 -9.06
CA GLU A 242 47.30 -13.41 -9.67
C GLU A 242 48.65 -13.45 -8.95
N GLU A 243 48.74 -14.38 -8.02
CA GLU A 243 49.96 -14.77 -7.37
C GLU A 243 50.89 -15.34 -8.44
N GLU A 244 51.87 -14.55 -8.85
CA GLU A 244 53.03 -15.04 -9.63
C GLU A 244 53.81 -16.02 -8.77
N LEU A 245 53.63 -17.30 -9.05
CA LEU A 245 54.60 -18.36 -8.76
C LEU A 245 55.58 -18.35 -9.91
N GLU A 246 56.74 -17.78 -9.72
CA GLU A 246 57.91 -18.06 -10.54
C GLU A 246 58.88 -19.04 -9.84
N PRO A 247 59.63 -19.83 -10.62
CA PRO A 247 60.19 -21.11 -10.28
C PRO A 247 61.45 -21.10 -9.40
#